data_22f4eff1f591ac36548172cd4736f488
#
_entry.id   22f4eff1f591ac36548172cd4736f488
#
_cell.length_a   1.000
_cell.length_b   1.000
_cell.length_c   1.000
_cell.angle_alpha   90.00
_cell.angle_beta   90.00
_cell.angle_gamma   90.00
#
_symmetry.space_group_name_H-M   'P 1'
#
loop_
_entity.id
_entity.type
_entity.pdbx_description
1 polymer ?
#
loop_
_entity_poly.entity_id
_entity_poly.type
_entity_poly.pdbx_seq_one_letter_code
_entity_poly.pdbx_strand_id
1 'polypeptide(L)'
;MLATKMERYNPKATEEKWQKAWDKNDIYITSTNKEKPKYYVLEMFPYPSGKIHMGHVRNYTMGDVVARYKRHKGFNVLHPMGWDAFGMPAENAAMEHDIHPSSWTYQNISEMKSQLKPMGLSIDWSREFATCDEDYYKHQQELFIDMMSKDLIYRKNSMVNWDPVDKTVLANEQVENGRGWRQA
;
A
#
# COMPACT_ATOMS: atom_id res chain seq x y z
N MET A 1 46.64 7.50 -31.68
CA MET A 1 45.89 7.17 -30.46
C MET A 1 44.44 7.56 -30.70
N LEU A 2 43.59 6.58 -30.95
CA LEU A 2 42.13 6.77 -31.05
C LEU A 2 41.61 7.03 -29.61
N ALA A 3 41.21 8.25 -29.31
CA ALA A 3 40.50 8.55 -28.08
C ALA A 3 39.19 7.78 -28.07
N THR A 4 39.12 6.72 -27.28
CA THR A 4 37.88 6.00 -27.00
C THR A 4 36.90 7.01 -26.42
N LYS A 5 35.90 7.37 -27.23
CA LYS A 5 34.80 8.26 -26.84
C LYS A 5 34.09 7.55 -25.67
N MET A 6 34.37 7.98 -24.42
CA MET A 6 33.65 7.48 -23.27
C MET A 6 32.17 7.75 -23.48
N GLU A 7 31.37 6.68 -23.59
CA GLU A 7 29.92 6.81 -23.65
C GLU A 7 29.43 7.56 -22.41
N ARG A 8 28.61 8.58 -22.64
CA ARG A 8 27.97 9.30 -21.54
C ARG A 8 27.05 8.33 -20.79
N TYR A 9 27.14 8.35 -19.46
CA TYR A 9 26.21 7.62 -18.60
C TYR A 9 24.77 7.94 -18.97
N ASN A 10 23.97 6.89 -19.25
CA ASN A 10 22.56 7.00 -19.54
C ASN A 10 21.75 6.39 -18.38
N PRO A 11 21.19 7.23 -17.48
CA PRO A 11 20.47 6.75 -16.30
C PRO A 11 19.32 5.81 -16.69
N LYS A 12 18.47 6.21 -17.63
CA LYS A 12 17.28 5.47 -18.02
C LYS A 12 17.60 4.05 -18.52
N ALA A 13 18.58 3.90 -19.39
CA ALA A 13 18.99 2.60 -19.91
C ALA A 13 19.66 1.74 -18.79
N THR A 14 20.43 2.38 -17.91
CA THR A 14 21.10 1.71 -16.80
C THR A 14 20.10 1.22 -15.75
N GLU A 15 19.14 2.04 -15.39
CA GLU A 15 18.08 1.71 -14.43
C GLU A 15 17.24 0.53 -14.92
N GLU A 16 16.76 0.59 -16.16
CA GLU A 16 16.00 -0.49 -16.79
C GLU A 16 16.78 -1.81 -16.82
N LYS A 17 18.07 -1.76 -17.19
CA LYS A 17 18.96 -2.93 -17.21
C LYS A 17 19.06 -3.60 -15.83
N TRP A 18 19.29 -2.79 -14.80
CA TRP A 18 19.51 -3.31 -13.45
C TRP A 18 18.23 -3.78 -12.80
N GLN A 19 17.12 -3.10 -12.99
CA GLN A 19 15.82 -3.55 -12.47
C GLN A 19 15.44 -4.91 -13.07
N LYS A 20 15.60 -5.11 -14.38
CA LYS A 20 15.41 -6.43 -15.01
C LYS A 20 16.35 -7.51 -14.46
N ALA A 21 17.60 -7.14 -14.16
CA ALA A 21 18.54 -8.08 -13.56
C ALA A 21 18.16 -8.44 -12.13
N TRP A 22 17.66 -7.50 -11.35
CA TRP A 22 17.19 -7.73 -9.98
C TRP A 22 15.97 -8.65 -9.95
N ASP A 23 14.98 -8.39 -10.81
CA ASP A 23 13.79 -9.23 -10.94
C ASP A 23 14.16 -10.66 -11.38
N LYS A 24 15.04 -10.81 -12.38
CA LYS A 24 15.47 -12.12 -12.88
C LYS A 24 16.18 -12.97 -11.83
N ASN A 25 16.88 -12.35 -10.89
CA ASN A 25 17.65 -13.03 -9.85
C ASN A 25 16.97 -13.03 -8.48
N ASP A 26 15.72 -12.58 -8.39
CA ASP A 26 14.90 -12.58 -7.16
C ASP A 26 15.60 -11.95 -5.95
N ILE A 27 16.43 -10.91 -6.18
CA ILE A 27 17.33 -10.39 -5.13
C ILE A 27 16.63 -9.74 -3.96
N TYR A 28 15.36 -9.36 -4.13
CA TYR A 28 14.55 -8.72 -3.09
C TYR A 28 13.50 -9.64 -2.48
N ILE A 29 13.34 -10.86 -2.99
CA ILE A 29 12.40 -11.84 -2.44
C ILE A 29 12.85 -12.28 -1.05
N THR A 30 11.91 -12.26 -0.12
CA THR A 30 12.13 -12.69 1.26
C THR A 30 12.22 -14.19 1.33
N SER A 31 13.36 -14.70 1.81
CA SER A 31 13.58 -16.14 1.98
C SER A 31 12.80 -16.69 3.18
N THR A 32 12.36 -17.94 3.08
CA THR A 32 11.84 -18.72 4.20
C THR A 32 12.95 -19.34 5.05
N ASN A 33 14.24 -19.16 4.69
CA ASN A 33 15.39 -19.66 5.43
C ASN A 33 15.43 -19.08 6.84
N LYS A 34 15.50 -19.95 7.84
CA LYS A 34 15.54 -19.59 9.28
C LYS A 34 16.94 -19.29 9.81
N GLU A 35 17.99 -19.56 9.05
CA GLU A 35 19.39 -19.37 9.48
C GLU A 35 19.83 -17.91 9.54
N LYS A 36 19.23 -17.05 8.69
CA LYS A 36 19.53 -15.62 8.69
C LYS A 36 18.67 -14.87 9.70
N PRO A 37 19.24 -13.90 10.41
CA PRO A 37 18.46 -13.03 11.30
C PRO A 37 17.41 -12.29 10.48
N LYS A 38 16.19 -12.23 10.99
CA LYS A 38 15.05 -11.58 10.31
C LYS A 38 15.05 -10.09 10.59
N TYR A 39 14.62 -9.34 9.60
CA TYR A 39 14.33 -7.92 9.74
C TYR A 39 13.08 -7.54 8.95
N TYR A 40 12.17 -6.79 9.55
CA TYR A 40 10.96 -6.33 8.91
C TYR A 40 11.05 -4.81 8.71
N VAL A 41 10.93 -4.37 7.46
CA VAL A 41 10.83 -2.96 7.09
C VAL A 41 9.38 -2.69 6.74
N LEU A 42 8.75 -1.82 7.53
CA LEU A 42 7.37 -1.42 7.37
C LEU A 42 7.30 0.10 7.19
N GLU A 43 6.76 0.52 6.08
CA GLU A 43 6.30 1.89 5.84
C GLU A 43 4.78 1.93 5.91
N MET A 44 4.23 3.13 6.07
CA MET A 44 2.78 3.34 5.94
C MET A 44 2.36 2.98 4.51
N PHE A 45 1.43 2.04 4.39
CA PHE A 45 0.88 1.64 3.10
C PHE A 45 0.10 2.79 2.46
N PRO A 46 0.23 2.98 1.13
CA PRO A 46 -0.49 4.05 0.47
C PRO A 46 -1.97 3.71 0.36
N TYR A 47 -2.79 4.75 0.45
CA TYR A 47 -4.17 4.68 0.05
C TYR A 47 -4.26 4.79 -1.48
N PRO A 48 -4.94 3.87 -2.19
CA PRO A 48 -4.98 3.88 -3.65
C PRO A 48 -5.99 4.93 -4.17
N SER A 49 -5.59 6.20 -4.13
CA SER A 49 -6.44 7.35 -4.48
C SER A 49 -6.06 8.03 -5.79
N GLY A 50 -5.21 7.41 -6.62
CA GLY A 50 -4.82 7.96 -7.92
C GLY A 50 -3.33 7.86 -8.21
N LYS A 51 -2.59 8.96 -8.12
CA LYS A 51 -1.17 9.03 -8.45
C LYS A 51 -0.30 9.17 -7.20
N ILE A 52 0.95 8.67 -7.27
CA ILE A 52 1.92 8.93 -6.21
C ILE A 52 2.31 10.41 -6.20
N HIS A 53 2.73 10.88 -5.05
CA HIS A 53 3.27 12.22 -4.84
C HIS A 53 4.59 12.17 -4.05
N MET A 54 5.23 13.31 -3.86
CA MET A 54 6.53 13.39 -3.18
C MET A 54 6.54 12.82 -1.76
N GLY A 55 5.40 12.83 -1.07
CA GLY A 55 5.26 12.16 0.23
C GLY A 55 5.48 10.65 0.14
N HIS A 56 4.92 9.99 -0.88
CA HIS A 56 5.15 8.57 -1.17
C HIS A 56 6.63 8.32 -1.50
N VAL A 57 7.21 9.14 -2.38
CA VAL A 57 8.63 9.03 -2.76
C VAL A 57 9.52 9.10 -1.51
N ARG A 58 9.30 10.08 -0.64
CA ARG A 58 10.07 10.23 0.60
C ARG A 58 9.92 9.03 1.52
N ASN A 59 8.68 8.61 1.80
CA ASN A 59 8.37 7.50 2.70
C ASN A 59 9.08 6.22 2.26
N TYR A 60 8.85 5.79 1.02
CA TYR A 60 9.40 4.52 0.52
C TYR A 60 10.89 4.55 0.26
N THR A 61 11.47 5.71 -0.09
CA THR A 61 12.93 5.83 -0.21
C THR A 61 13.61 5.67 1.15
N MET A 62 13.04 6.19 2.23
CA MET A 62 13.60 6.03 3.57
C MET A 62 13.60 4.55 4.01
N GLY A 63 12.49 3.84 3.82
CA GLY A 63 12.41 2.41 4.09
C GLY A 63 13.34 1.59 3.19
N ASP A 64 13.44 1.94 1.92
CA ASP A 64 14.35 1.27 0.98
C ASP A 64 15.82 1.35 1.39
N VAL A 65 16.27 2.50 1.88
CA VAL A 65 17.64 2.67 2.42
C VAL A 65 17.86 1.69 3.58
N VAL A 66 16.92 1.59 4.52
CA VAL A 66 17.00 0.67 5.65
C VAL A 66 17.01 -0.79 5.18
N ALA A 67 16.11 -1.13 4.24
CA ALA A 67 16.00 -2.48 3.69
C ALA A 67 17.29 -2.92 3.01
N ARG A 68 17.87 -2.07 2.15
CA ARG A 68 19.15 -2.35 1.47
C ARG A 68 20.30 -2.49 2.47
N TYR A 69 20.39 -1.58 3.43
CA TYR A 69 21.41 -1.63 4.47
C TYR A 69 21.33 -2.95 5.26
N LYS A 70 20.13 -3.36 5.68
CA LYS A 70 19.96 -4.60 6.43
C LYS A 70 20.26 -5.85 5.60
N ARG A 71 19.85 -5.87 4.32
CA ARG A 71 20.25 -6.96 3.41
C ARG A 71 21.77 -7.05 3.26
N HIS A 72 22.43 -5.90 3.10
CA HIS A 72 23.89 -5.85 3.01
C HIS A 72 24.58 -6.36 4.29
N LYS A 73 23.95 -6.18 5.46
CA LYS A 73 24.42 -6.73 6.74
C LYS A 73 24.07 -8.23 6.94
N GLY A 74 23.53 -8.90 5.93
CA GLY A 74 23.23 -10.34 5.97
C GLY A 74 21.89 -10.72 6.56
N PHE A 75 21.01 -9.77 6.84
CA PHE A 75 19.65 -10.05 7.31
C PHE A 75 18.77 -10.60 6.18
N ASN A 76 17.83 -11.47 6.56
CA ASN A 76 16.69 -11.80 5.72
C ASN A 76 15.61 -10.72 5.94
N VAL A 77 15.43 -9.88 4.94
CA VAL A 77 14.59 -8.67 5.08
C VAL A 77 13.24 -8.90 4.41
N LEU A 78 12.17 -8.79 5.20
CA LEU A 78 10.80 -8.64 4.70
C LEU A 78 10.51 -7.15 4.48
N HIS A 79 10.33 -6.76 3.22
CA HIS A 79 10.00 -5.41 2.80
C HIS A 79 8.84 -5.47 1.80
N PRO A 80 7.60 -5.67 2.28
CA PRO A 80 6.42 -5.85 1.43
C PRO A 80 5.84 -4.51 0.98
N MET A 81 4.99 -4.55 -0.05
CA MET A 81 4.05 -3.50 -0.37
C MET A 81 2.64 -3.93 0.00
N GLY A 82 1.90 -3.04 0.68
CA GLY A 82 0.48 -3.18 0.94
C GLY A 82 -0.29 -1.97 0.40
N TRP A 83 -1.59 -2.15 0.20
CA TRP A 83 -2.51 -1.09 -0.20
C TRP A 83 -3.59 -0.96 0.87
N ASP A 84 -3.69 0.23 1.48
CA ASP A 84 -4.79 0.55 2.41
C ASP A 84 -6.04 0.87 1.58
N ALA A 85 -6.82 -0.18 1.30
CA ALA A 85 -7.75 -0.17 0.19
C ALA A 85 -9.24 -0.21 0.60
N PHE A 86 -9.54 -0.15 1.89
CA PHE A 86 -10.90 0.01 2.40
C PHE A 86 -11.21 1.47 2.76
N GLY A 87 -12.49 1.80 2.73
CA GLY A 87 -13.01 3.00 3.37
C GLY A 87 -13.73 3.96 2.44
N MET A 88 -14.32 4.97 3.06
CA MET A 88 -15.18 5.98 2.42
C MET A 88 -14.52 6.75 1.28
N PRO A 89 -13.21 7.08 1.27
CA PRO A 89 -12.62 7.80 0.15
C PRO A 89 -12.76 7.08 -1.19
N ALA A 90 -12.59 5.75 -1.23
CA ALA A 90 -12.80 4.97 -2.45
C ALA A 90 -14.27 4.91 -2.86
N GLU A 91 -15.16 4.76 -1.87
CA GLU A 91 -16.61 4.74 -2.10
C GLU A 91 -17.10 6.08 -2.62
N ASN A 92 -16.62 7.19 -2.03
CA ASN A 92 -16.98 8.55 -2.46
C ASN A 92 -16.53 8.84 -3.89
N ALA A 93 -15.27 8.51 -4.21
CA ALA A 93 -14.74 8.68 -5.56
C ALA A 93 -15.49 7.80 -6.58
N ALA A 94 -15.86 6.59 -6.20
CA ALA A 94 -16.63 5.71 -7.05
C ALA A 94 -18.04 6.25 -7.33
N MET A 95 -18.70 6.84 -6.32
CA MET A 95 -19.99 7.51 -6.49
C MET A 95 -19.88 8.75 -7.40
N GLU A 96 -18.84 9.57 -7.20
CA GLU A 96 -18.59 10.77 -8.00
C GLU A 96 -18.36 10.44 -9.48
N HIS A 97 -17.70 9.32 -9.76
CA HIS A 97 -17.38 8.87 -11.11
C HIS A 97 -18.37 7.85 -11.69
N ASP A 98 -19.44 7.51 -10.96
CA ASP A 98 -20.44 6.50 -11.34
C ASP A 98 -19.81 5.14 -11.72
N ILE A 99 -18.87 4.66 -10.90
CA ILE A 99 -18.18 3.38 -11.09
C ILE A 99 -18.22 2.55 -9.81
N HIS A 100 -17.98 1.25 -9.93
CA HIS A 100 -17.92 0.36 -8.78
C HIS A 100 -16.65 0.63 -7.94
N PRO A 101 -16.71 0.73 -6.58
CA PRO A 101 -15.55 1.00 -5.72
C PRO A 101 -14.37 0.05 -5.94
N SER A 102 -14.63 -1.23 -6.16
CA SER A 102 -13.59 -2.22 -6.46
C SER A 102 -12.83 -1.87 -7.74
N SER A 103 -13.55 -1.53 -8.81
CA SER A 103 -12.92 -1.17 -10.10
C SER A 103 -12.03 0.06 -9.95
N TRP A 104 -12.51 1.08 -9.24
CA TRP A 104 -11.74 2.27 -8.91
C TRP A 104 -10.47 1.94 -8.14
N THR A 105 -10.61 1.16 -7.06
CA THR A 105 -9.51 0.79 -6.18
C THR A 105 -8.40 0.04 -6.91
N TYR A 106 -8.73 -1.04 -7.63
CA TYR A 106 -7.72 -1.82 -8.33
C TYR A 106 -7.10 -1.10 -9.53
N GLN A 107 -7.85 -0.21 -10.19
CA GLN A 107 -7.28 0.66 -11.21
C GLN A 107 -6.22 1.60 -10.62
N ASN A 108 -6.51 2.23 -9.48
CA ASN A 108 -5.56 3.09 -8.79
C ASN A 108 -4.34 2.33 -8.27
N ILE A 109 -4.53 1.11 -7.72
CA ILE A 109 -3.42 0.23 -7.33
C ILE A 109 -2.50 -0.02 -8.54
N SER A 110 -3.07 -0.38 -9.68
CA SER A 110 -2.31 -0.62 -10.92
C SER A 110 -1.54 0.63 -11.35
N GLU A 111 -2.18 1.79 -11.34
CA GLU A 111 -1.54 3.07 -11.72
C GLU A 111 -0.40 3.42 -10.77
N MET A 112 -0.63 3.42 -9.45
CA MET A 112 0.41 3.73 -8.47
C MET A 112 1.57 2.73 -8.51
N LYS A 113 1.28 1.44 -8.69
CA LYS A 113 2.30 0.40 -8.86
C LYS A 113 3.17 0.65 -10.08
N SER A 114 2.56 1.08 -11.20
CA SER A 114 3.29 1.43 -12.43
C SER A 114 4.25 2.61 -12.23
N GLN A 115 3.93 3.51 -11.30
CA GLN A 115 4.76 4.66 -10.94
C GLN A 115 5.82 4.32 -9.88
N LEU A 116 5.55 3.40 -8.96
CA LEU A 116 6.49 2.99 -7.92
C LEU A 116 7.58 2.05 -8.44
N LYS A 117 7.24 1.12 -9.33
CA LYS A 117 8.22 0.15 -9.86
C LYS A 117 9.44 0.78 -10.51
N PRO A 118 9.31 1.82 -11.38
CA PRO A 118 10.46 2.49 -11.99
C PRO A 118 11.40 3.18 -11.01
N MET A 119 10.96 3.44 -9.77
CA MET A 119 11.84 3.96 -8.71
C MET A 119 12.90 2.95 -8.29
N GLY A 120 12.75 1.67 -8.64
CA GLY A 120 13.72 0.62 -8.36
C GLY A 120 13.85 0.29 -6.88
N LEU A 121 12.80 0.49 -6.08
CA LEU A 121 12.78 0.18 -4.65
C LEU A 121 12.94 -1.33 -4.40
N SER A 122 13.64 -1.68 -3.34
CA SER A 122 13.91 -3.08 -2.96
C SER A 122 12.71 -3.73 -2.25
N ILE A 123 11.53 -3.55 -2.81
CA ILE A 123 10.28 -4.12 -2.31
C ILE A 123 10.14 -5.57 -2.82
N ASP A 124 9.71 -6.45 -1.94
CA ASP A 124 9.29 -7.81 -2.28
C ASP A 124 7.85 -7.80 -2.82
N TRP A 125 7.73 -7.59 -4.13
CA TRP A 125 6.42 -7.53 -4.82
C TRP A 125 5.68 -8.88 -4.81
N SER A 126 6.34 -9.99 -4.50
CA SER A 126 5.67 -11.29 -4.32
C SER A 126 4.84 -11.35 -3.03
N ARG A 127 5.07 -10.41 -2.12
CA ARG A 127 4.36 -10.22 -0.85
C ARG A 127 3.41 -9.03 -0.87
N GLU A 128 3.06 -8.56 -2.07
CA GLU A 128 2.05 -7.50 -2.25
C GLU A 128 0.67 -7.98 -1.83
N PHE A 129 -0.11 -7.09 -1.19
CA PHE A 129 -1.49 -7.35 -0.80
C PHE A 129 -2.31 -6.07 -0.75
N ALA A 130 -3.63 -6.18 -0.82
CA ALA A 130 -4.56 -5.11 -0.52
C ALA A 130 -5.39 -5.46 0.73
N THR A 131 -5.65 -4.48 1.59
CA THR A 131 -6.41 -4.72 2.83
C THR A 131 -7.87 -5.11 2.56
N CYS A 132 -8.37 -4.85 1.33
CA CYS A 132 -9.69 -5.27 0.87
C CYS A 132 -9.74 -6.68 0.26
N ASP A 133 -8.60 -7.37 0.16
CA ASP A 133 -8.56 -8.75 -0.33
C ASP A 133 -9.06 -9.72 0.74
N GLU A 134 -9.80 -10.76 0.31
CA GLU A 134 -10.31 -11.79 1.22
C GLU A 134 -9.19 -12.46 2.01
N ASP A 135 -8.06 -12.71 1.38
CA ASP A 135 -6.89 -13.30 2.03
C ASP A 135 -6.31 -12.44 3.14
N TYR A 136 -6.56 -11.13 3.12
CA TYR A 136 -6.15 -10.23 4.19
C TYR A 136 -7.21 -10.14 5.29
N TYR A 137 -8.45 -9.77 4.97
CA TYR A 137 -9.45 -9.48 6.00
C TYR A 137 -10.01 -10.71 6.70
N LYS A 138 -9.90 -11.92 6.11
CA LYS A 138 -10.31 -13.15 6.78
C LYS A 138 -9.63 -13.32 8.16
N HIS A 139 -8.37 -12.91 8.30
CA HIS A 139 -7.66 -12.99 9.57
C HIS A 139 -8.19 -12.00 10.61
N GLN A 140 -8.67 -10.83 10.19
CA GLN A 140 -9.33 -9.89 11.08
C GLN A 140 -10.69 -10.43 11.54
N GLN A 141 -11.42 -11.08 10.65
CA GLN A 141 -12.69 -11.74 11.00
C GLN A 141 -12.48 -12.90 11.98
N GLU A 142 -11.44 -13.69 11.79
CA GLU A 142 -11.07 -14.77 12.72
C GLU A 142 -10.73 -14.20 14.11
N LEU A 143 -9.90 -13.16 14.19
CA LEU A 143 -9.59 -12.48 15.44
C LEU A 143 -10.84 -11.92 16.13
N PHE A 144 -11.77 -11.32 15.35
CA PHE A 144 -13.03 -10.82 15.89
C PHE A 144 -13.86 -11.94 16.53
N ILE A 145 -13.96 -13.10 15.86
CA ILE A 145 -14.69 -14.28 16.39
C ILE A 145 -14.02 -14.79 17.66
N ASP A 146 -12.68 -14.85 17.70
CA ASP A 146 -11.95 -15.26 18.91
C ASP A 146 -12.19 -14.32 20.08
N MET A 147 -12.18 -13.02 19.84
CA MET A 147 -12.47 -12.02 20.87
C MET A 147 -13.91 -12.13 21.38
N MET A 148 -14.86 -12.37 20.48
CA MET A 148 -16.28 -12.58 20.84
C MET A 148 -16.46 -13.85 21.67
N SER A 149 -15.78 -14.94 21.34
CA SER A 149 -15.83 -16.21 22.08
C SER A 149 -15.30 -16.12 23.51
N LYS A 150 -14.51 -15.08 23.80
CA LYS A 150 -13.90 -14.79 25.11
C LYS A 150 -14.59 -13.65 25.85
N ASP A 151 -15.78 -13.23 25.40
CA ASP A 151 -16.56 -12.11 25.96
C ASP A 151 -15.78 -10.78 26.04
N LEU A 152 -14.76 -10.60 25.17
CA LEU A 152 -13.98 -9.36 25.09
C LEU A 152 -14.70 -8.27 24.29
N ILE A 153 -15.67 -8.66 23.45
CA ILE A 153 -16.51 -7.76 22.67
C ILE A 153 -17.97 -8.13 22.81
N TYR A 154 -18.83 -7.14 22.69
CA TYR A 154 -20.27 -7.32 22.75
C TYR A 154 -21.00 -6.36 21.81
N ARG A 155 -22.20 -6.73 21.39
CA ARG A 155 -23.06 -5.90 20.55
C ARG A 155 -23.82 -4.88 21.40
N LYS A 156 -23.76 -3.59 21.01
CA LYS A 156 -24.50 -2.50 21.65
C LYS A 156 -25.09 -1.58 20.59
N ASN A 157 -26.33 -1.13 20.81
CA ASN A 157 -26.91 -0.07 20.01
C ASN A 157 -26.38 1.29 20.47
N SER A 158 -26.04 2.16 19.52
CA SER A 158 -25.57 3.52 19.77
C SER A 158 -26.23 4.48 18.80
N MET A 159 -26.34 5.75 19.18
CA MET A 159 -26.77 6.81 18.28
C MET A 159 -25.67 7.12 17.29
N VAL A 160 -26.06 7.34 16.04
CA VAL A 160 -25.17 7.72 14.95
C VAL A 160 -25.75 8.90 14.18
N ASN A 161 -24.90 9.67 13.50
CA ASN A 161 -25.35 10.68 12.57
C ASN A 161 -25.70 9.99 11.25
N TRP A 162 -26.98 9.99 10.90
CA TRP A 162 -27.44 9.41 9.65
C TRP A 162 -27.71 10.51 8.62
N ASP A 163 -27.09 10.38 7.44
CA ASP A 163 -27.40 11.25 6.30
C ASP A 163 -28.43 10.56 5.40
N PRO A 164 -29.67 11.10 5.33
CA PRO A 164 -30.72 10.49 4.52
C PRO A 164 -30.56 10.74 3.02
N VAL A 165 -29.75 11.73 2.61
CA VAL A 165 -29.48 12.05 1.19
C VAL A 165 -28.45 11.08 0.64
N ASP A 166 -27.29 11.01 1.29
CA ASP A 166 -26.21 10.11 0.89
C ASP A 166 -26.42 8.66 1.40
N LYS A 167 -27.46 8.44 2.23
CA LYS A 167 -27.81 7.12 2.81
C LYS A 167 -26.61 6.46 3.52
N THR A 168 -25.87 7.24 4.30
CA THR A 168 -24.66 6.78 4.99
C THR A 168 -24.60 7.32 6.41
N VAL A 169 -23.75 6.67 7.24
CA VAL A 169 -23.41 7.15 8.57
C VAL A 169 -22.25 8.13 8.47
N LEU A 170 -22.36 9.27 9.16
CA LEU A 170 -21.34 10.30 9.21
C LEU A 170 -20.64 10.32 10.59
N ALA A 171 -19.33 10.52 10.59
CA ALA A 171 -18.61 10.92 11.78
C ALA A 171 -19.01 12.31 12.24
N ASN A 172 -18.78 12.66 13.51
CA ASN A 172 -19.16 13.98 14.04
C ASN A 172 -18.53 15.12 13.27
N GLU A 173 -17.29 14.94 12.81
CA GLU A 173 -16.52 15.91 12.04
C GLU A 173 -17.06 16.12 10.61
N GLN A 174 -17.95 15.25 10.17
CA GLN A 174 -18.58 15.30 8.85
C GLN A 174 -19.98 15.94 8.90
N VAL A 175 -20.40 16.41 10.08
CA VAL A 175 -21.67 17.12 10.26
C VAL A 175 -21.40 18.61 10.46
N GLU A 176 -21.84 19.42 9.50
CA GLU A 176 -21.72 20.87 9.52
C GLU A 176 -23.13 21.51 9.52
N ASN A 177 -23.39 22.37 10.49
CA ASN A 177 -24.69 23.05 10.62
C ASN A 177 -25.92 22.10 10.60
N GLY A 178 -25.78 20.89 11.14
CA GLY A 178 -26.84 19.89 11.19
C GLY A 178 -27.10 19.17 9.84
N ARG A 179 -26.17 19.28 8.89
CA ARG A 179 -26.19 18.61 7.59
C ARG A 179 -24.90 17.85 7.34
N GLY A 180 -24.92 16.91 6.40
CA GLY A 180 -23.70 16.28 5.91
C GLY A 180 -22.80 17.30 5.21
N TRP A 181 -21.50 17.20 5.39
CA TRP A 181 -20.48 18.12 4.86
C TRP A 181 -20.54 18.32 3.33
N ARG A 182 -21.11 17.36 2.60
CA ARG A 182 -21.31 17.47 1.15
C ARG A 182 -22.52 18.34 0.76
N GLN A 183 -23.38 18.68 1.73
CA GLN A 183 -24.63 19.42 1.52
C GLN A 183 -24.62 20.77 2.27
N ALA A 184 -23.50 21.07 2.96
CA ALA A 184 -23.31 22.27 3.77
C ALA A 184 -22.90 23.49 2.91
#